data_918c5f98c1d0c740f6677b3edf0e7f32
#
_entry.id   918c5f98c1d0c740f6677b3edf0e7f32
#
_cell.length_a   1.000
_cell.length_b   1.000
_cell.length_c   1.000
_cell.angle_alpha   90.00
_cell.angle_beta   90.00
_cell.angle_gamma   90.00
#
_symmetry.space_group_name_H-M   'P 1'
#
loop_
_entity.id
_entity.type
_entity.pdbx_description
1 polymer ?
#
loop_
_entity_poly.entity_id
_entity_poly.type
_entity_poly.pdbx_seq_one_letter_code
_entity_poly.pdbx_strand_id
1 'polypeptide(L)'
;MQAIDYCRQKAAESGSSFLAGFRFLPERQNQAMTVLYAFCRELDDVVDDCSDAQVAQTTLNWWRVDLAKVFNGEMPEHPVNQALREIVANFSLPHDELAAIIDGMQMDLEQARYSDFENLKLYCHRVAGVVGRLIARILGFSNPKTLDYADKMGLALQLTNIIRD
;
A
#
# COMPACT_ATOMS: atom_id res chain seq x y z
N MET A 1 8.87 -21.30 2.32
CA MET A 1 9.30 -19.95 1.79
C MET A 1 9.10 -18.96 2.92
N GLN A 2 10.10 -18.16 3.25
CA GLN A 2 9.93 -17.12 4.28
C GLN A 2 9.01 -16.01 3.75
N ALA A 3 8.28 -15.33 4.64
CA ALA A 3 7.33 -14.26 4.26
C ALA A 3 8.01 -13.15 3.44
N ILE A 4 9.23 -12.77 3.79
CA ILE A 4 10.00 -11.76 3.06
C ILE A 4 10.39 -12.22 1.64
N ASP A 5 10.63 -13.50 1.43
CA ASP A 5 10.98 -14.02 0.11
C ASP A 5 9.79 -13.95 -0.84
N TYR A 6 8.58 -14.20 -0.32
CA TYR A 6 7.33 -13.97 -1.06
C TYR A 6 7.21 -12.50 -1.51
N CYS A 7 7.44 -11.55 -0.59
CA CYS A 7 7.37 -10.13 -0.91
C CYS A 7 8.39 -9.73 -1.99
N ARG A 8 9.61 -10.27 -1.92
CA ARG A 8 10.66 -10.04 -2.92
C ARG A 8 10.27 -10.59 -4.29
N GLN A 9 9.70 -11.78 -4.33
CA GLN A 9 9.23 -12.39 -5.57
C GLN A 9 8.10 -11.56 -6.18
N LYS A 10 7.07 -11.23 -5.39
CA LYS A 10 5.93 -10.41 -5.83
C LYS A 10 6.39 -9.05 -6.39
N ALA A 11 7.32 -8.39 -5.70
CA ALA A 11 7.90 -7.15 -6.16
C ALA A 11 8.65 -7.32 -7.49
N ALA A 12 9.48 -8.36 -7.62
CA ALA A 12 10.26 -8.62 -8.83
C ALA A 12 9.38 -8.89 -10.07
N GLU A 13 8.30 -9.64 -9.89
CA GLU A 13 7.34 -9.98 -10.96
C GLU A 13 6.62 -8.76 -11.54
N SER A 14 6.48 -7.69 -10.75
CA SER A 14 5.82 -6.45 -11.21
C SER A 14 6.57 -5.69 -12.29
N GLY A 15 7.87 -5.91 -12.46
CA GLY A 15 8.74 -5.19 -13.41
C GLY A 15 8.86 -3.68 -13.12
N SER A 16 8.48 -3.23 -11.93
CA SER A 16 8.45 -1.81 -11.59
C SER A 16 9.84 -1.18 -11.49
N SER A 17 10.01 -0.01 -12.10
CA SER A 17 11.23 0.80 -11.99
C SER A 17 11.51 1.30 -10.56
N PHE A 18 10.51 1.38 -9.68
CA PHE A 18 10.68 1.76 -8.27
C PHE A 18 11.64 0.84 -7.52
N LEU A 19 11.66 -0.45 -7.87
CA LEU A 19 12.54 -1.43 -7.24
C LEU A 19 14.03 -1.12 -7.45
N ALA A 20 14.38 -0.49 -8.55
CA ALA A 20 15.76 -0.05 -8.81
C ALA A 20 16.22 0.97 -7.75
N GLY A 21 15.32 1.88 -7.33
CA GLY A 21 15.59 2.84 -6.26
C GLY A 21 15.80 2.20 -4.89
N PHE A 22 15.10 1.12 -4.59
CA PHE A 22 15.20 0.44 -3.29
C PHE A 22 16.60 -0.15 -3.04
N ARG A 23 17.33 -0.52 -4.10
CA ARG A 23 18.70 -1.09 -3.99
C ARG A 23 19.71 -0.18 -3.33
N PHE A 24 19.46 1.14 -3.32
CA PHE A 24 20.33 2.13 -2.70
C PHE A 24 20.01 2.39 -1.23
N LEU A 25 18.92 1.81 -0.72
CA LEU A 25 18.53 1.95 0.69
C LEU A 25 19.31 0.98 1.58
N PRO A 26 19.56 1.35 2.84
CA PRO A 26 20.00 0.40 3.85
C PRO A 26 19.06 -0.81 3.91
N GLU A 27 19.59 -1.99 4.22
CA GLU A 27 18.85 -3.25 4.09
C GLU A 27 17.51 -3.25 4.83
N ARG A 28 17.47 -2.70 6.03
CA ARG A 28 16.25 -2.61 6.85
C ARG A 28 15.15 -1.78 6.16
N GLN A 29 15.52 -0.67 5.55
CA GLN A 29 14.59 0.18 4.79
C GLN A 29 14.23 -0.45 3.45
N ASN A 30 15.18 -1.10 2.78
CA ASN A 30 14.92 -1.85 1.55
C ASN A 30 13.88 -2.95 1.77
N GLN A 31 14.02 -3.74 2.84
CA GLN A 31 13.05 -4.77 3.19
C GLN A 31 11.67 -4.16 3.47
N ALA A 32 11.60 -3.08 4.24
CA ALA A 32 10.34 -2.39 4.55
C ALA A 32 9.64 -1.87 3.30
N MET A 33 10.39 -1.24 2.40
CA MET A 33 9.87 -0.75 1.11
C MET A 33 9.37 -1.89 0.23
N THR A 34 10.09 -3.02 0.21
CA THR A 34 9.70 -4.22 -0.55
C THR A 34 8.39 -4.81 -0.02
N VAL A 35 8.23 -4.89 1.31
CA VAL A 35 7.00 -5.40 1.93
C VAL A 35 5.82 -4.46 1.68
N LEU A 36 6.01 -3.14 1.85
CA LEU A 36 4.97 -2.16 1.56
C LEU A 36 4.56 -2.20 0.08
N TYR A 37 5.53 -2.31 -0.82
CA TYR A 37 5.26 -2.45 -2.26
C TYR A 37 4.46 -3.73 -2.55
N ALA A 38 4.85 -4.86 -1.98
CA ALA A 38 4.13 -6.12 -2.15
C ALA A 38 2.69 -6.03 -1.62
N PHE A 39 2.48 -5.35 -0.48
CA PHE A 39 1.14 -5.11 0.07
C PHE A 39 0.26 -4.32 -0.90
N CYS A 40 0.75 -3.21 -1.44
CA CYS A 40 0.02 -2.44 -2.42
C CYS A 40 -0.29 -3.27 -3.68
N ARG A 41 0.70 -4.02 -4.18
CA ARG A 41 0.53 -4.82 -5.41
C ARG A 41 -0.47 -5.96 -5.25
N GLU A 42 -0.51 -6.62 -4.10
CA GLU A 42 -1.53 -7.64 -3.82
C GLU A 42 -2.94 -7.05 -3.85
N LEU A 43 -3.11 -5.86 -3.30
CA LEU A 43 -4.42 -5.19 -3.29
C LEU A 43 -4.82 -4.68 -4.67
N ASP A 44 -3.87 -4.18 -5.47
CA ASP A 44 -4.10 -3.80 -6.87
C ASP A 44 -4.59 -5.02 -7.67
N ASP A 45 -3.91 -6.17 -7.54
CA ASP A 45 -4.26 -7.39 -8.26
C ASP A 45 -5.67 -7.91 -7.87
N VAL A 46 -6.14 -7.68 -6.65
CA VAL A 46 -7.53 -8.01 -6.25
C VAL A 46 -8.54 -7.27 -7.10
N VAL A 47 -8.28 -6.02 -7.45
CA VAL A 47 -9.19 -5.18 -8.22
C VAL A 47 -9.00 -5.38 -9.72
N ASP A 48 -7.76 -5.46 -10.19
CA ASP A 48 -7.41 -5.52 -11.60
C ASP A 48 -7.70 -6.89 -12.23
N ASP A 49 -7.40 -7.98 -11.50
CA ASP A 49 -7.47 -9.34 -12.03
C ASP A 49 -8.82 -10.03 -11.77
N CYS A 50 -9.67 -9.48 -10.89
CA CYS A 50 -10.93 -10.09 -10.54
C CYS A 50 -12.08 -9.57 -11.43
N SER A 51 -12.60 -10.43 -12.30
CA SER A 51 -13.74 -10.09 -13.16
C SER A 51 -15.09 -10.01 -12.42
N ASP A 52 -15.18 -10.55 -11.20
CA ASP A 52 -16.39 -10.54 -10.37
C ASP A 52 -16.20 -9.56 -9.18
N ALA A 53 -16.93 -8.44 -9.25
CA ALA A 53 -16.87 -7.40 -8.24
C ALA A 53 -17.22 -7.90 -6.82
N GLN A 54 -18.11 -8.90 -6.70
CA GLN A 54 -18.48 -9.45 -5.40
C GLN A 54 -17.39 -10.33 -4.79
N VAL A 55 -16.65 -11.05 -5.63
CA VAL A 55 -15.46 -11.80 -5.22
C VAL A 55 -14.35 -10.85 -4.79
N ALA A 56 -14.08 -9.80 -5.57
CA ALA A 56 -13.11 -8.77 -5.21
C ALA A 56 -13.46 -8.09 -3.88
N GLN A 57 -14.73 -7.73 -3.68
CA GLN A 57 -15.22 -7.16 -2.42
C GLN A 57 -14.99 -8.09 -1.23
N THR A 58 -15.31 -9.38 -1.38
CA THR A 58 -15.11 -10.38 -0.34
C THR A 58 -13.63 -10.53 0.00
N THR A 59 -12.78 -10.51 -1.03
CA THR A 59 -11.31 -10.59 -0.88
C THR A 59 -10.76 -9.35 -0.16
N LEU A 60 -11.21 -8.14 -0.49
CA LEU A 60 -10.81 -6.92 0.22
C LEU A 60 -11.24 -6.95 1.70
N ASN A 61 -12.44 -7.49 2.00
CA ASN A 61 -12.88 -7.67 3.38
C ASN A 61 -12.02 -8.67 4.13
N TRP A 62 -11.62 -9.75 3.49
CA TRP A 62 -10.67 -10.70 4.05
C TRP A 62 -9.31 -10.04 4.35
N TRP A 63 -8.80 -9.20 3.43
CA TRP A 63 -7.57 -8.44 3.64
C TRP A 63 -7.65 -7.51 4.86
N ARG A 64 -8.82 -6.87 5.11
CA ARG A 64 -9.02 -6.05 6.32
C ARG A 64 -8.90 -6.88 7.60
N VAL A 65 -9.53 -8.05 7.62
CA VAL A 65 -9.48 -8.96 8.77
C VAL A 65 -8.05 -9.46 9.01
N ASP A 66 -7.36 -9.85 7.95
CA ASP A 66 -5.99 -10.36 8.05
C ASP A 66 -4.98 -9.26 8.42
N LEU A 67 -5.17 -8.04 7.93
CA LEU A 67 -4.39 -6.86 8.35
C LEU A 67 -4.61 -6.55 9.85
N ALA A 68 -5.84 -6.66 10.36
CA ALA A 68 -6.12 -6.42 11.77
C ALA A 68 -5.34 -7.34 12.70
N LYS A 69 -5.07 -8.58 12.29
CA LYS A 69 -4.23 -9.53 13.04
C LYS A 69 -2.82 -9.01 13.29
N VAL A 70 -2.25 -8.27 12.32
CA VAL A 70 -0.92 -7.63 12.47
C VAL A 70 -0.85 -6.76 13.72
N PHE A 71 -1.94 -6.02 14.02
CA PHE A 71 -2.00 -5.06 15.12
C PHE A 71 -2.52 -5.65 16.42
N ASN A 72 -3.28 -6.73 16.34
CA ASN A 72 -3.85 -7.42 17.51
C ASN A 72 -2.90 -8.48 18.12
N GLY A 73 -1.70 -8.66 17.57
CA GLY A 73 -0.75 -9.66 18.06
C GLY A 73 -1.05 -11.09 17.61
N GLU A 74 -2.02 -11.27 16.72
CA GLU A 74 -2.36 -12.55 16.11
C GLU A 74 -1.43 -12.86 14.93
N MET A 75 -1.44 -14.11 14.46
CA MET A 75 -0.68 -14.51 13.26
C MET A 75 -1.53 -14.28 12.01
N PRO A 76 -1.12 -13.39 11.10
CA PRO A 76 -1.79 -13.23 9.83
C PRO A 76 -1.64 -14.48 8.95
N GLU A 77 -2.57 -14.66 8.04
CA GLU A 77 -2.57 -15.80 7.12
C GLU A 77 -1.72 -15.51 5.88
N HIS A 78 -1.83 -14.30 5.32
CA HIS A 78 -1.10 -13.94 4.11
C HIS A 78 0.39 -13.66 4.38
N PRO A 79 1.32 -14.18 3.55
CA PRO A 79 2.76 -13.96 3.73
C PRO A 79 3.14 -12.48 3.80
N VAL A 80 2.50 -11.62 3.00
CA VAL A 80 2.74 -10.17 3.03
C VAL A 80 2.40 -9.57 4.41
N ASN A 81 1.25 -9.92 4.99
CA ASN A 81 0.87 -9.44 6.32
C ASN A 81 1.74 -10.05 7.43
N GLN A 82 2.24 -11.29 7.24
CA GLN A 82 3.24 -11.87 8.14
C GLN A 82 4.54 -11.06 8.15
N ALA A 83 5.05 -10.69 6.96
CA ALA A 83 6.21 -9.82 6.85
C ALA A 83 5.92 -8.38 7.38
N LEU A 84 4.71 -7.90 7.19
CA LEU A 84 4.29 -6.56 7.61
C LEU A 84 4.33 -6.38 9.15
N ARG A 85 4.13 -7.45 9.93
CA ARG A 85 4.22 -7.39 11.41
C ARG A 85 5.54 -6.79 11.89
N GLU A 86 6.66 -7.27 11.34
CA GLU A 86 7.98 -6.76 11.72
C GLU A 86 8.16 -5.31 11.28
N ILE A 87 7.71 -4.98 10.08
CA ILE A 87 7.83 -3.64 9.52
C ILE A 87 6.98 -2.62 10.31
N VAL A 88 5.74 -2.98 10.65
CA VAL A 88 4.86 -2.15 11.48
C VAL A 88 5.52 -1.84 12.83
N ALA A 89 6.07 -2.84 13.50
CA ALA A 89 6.74 -2.67 14.79
C ALA A 89 8.00 -1.80 14.66
N ASN A 90 8.82 -2.03 13.63
CA ASN A 90 10.10 -1.37 13.44
C ASN A 90 10.00 0.10 13.02
N PHE A 91 8.96 0.47 12.30
CA PHE A 91 8.77 1.80 11.72
C PHE A 91 7.52 2.52 12.25
N SER A 92 6.82 1.93 13.22
CA SER A 92 5.60 2.49 13.82
C SER A 92 4.56 2.88 12.76
N LEU A 93 4.32 1.97 11.80
CA LEU A 93 3.35 2.21 10.74
C LEU A 93 1.94 2.14 11.33
N PRO A 94 1.09 3.16 11.13
CA PRO A 94 -0.25 3.19 11.70
C PRO A 94 -1.22 2.27 10.94
N HIS A 95 -2.11 1.60 11.69
CA HIS A 95 -3.15 0.74 11.13
C HIS A 95 -4.07 1.49 10.16
N ASP A 96 -4.49 2.68 10.53
CA ASP A 96 -5.42 3.49 9.73
C ASP A 96 -4.85 3.89 8.36
N GLU A 97 -3.54 4.13 8.26
CA GLU A 97 -2.89 4.40 6.97
C GLU A 97 -2.84 3.15 6.08
N LEU A 98 -2.54 1.97 6.63
CA LEU A 98 -2.57 0.72 5.87
C LEU A 98 -4.00 0.31 5.47
N ALA A 99 -4.97 0.48 6.38
CA ALA A 99 -6.37 0.21 6.09
C ALA A 99 -6.94 1.17 5.03
N ALA A 100 -6.49 2.43 5.01
CA ALA A 100 -6.92 3.41 4.01
C ALA A 100 -6.55 2.98 2.57
N ILE A 101 -5.46 2.24 2.37
CA ILE A 101 -5.12 1.68 1.06
C ILE A 101 -6.19 0.68 0.61
N ILE A 102 -6.64 -0.21 1.50
CA ILE A 102 -7.72 -1.16 1.21
C ILE A 102 -9.02 -0.40 0.89
N ASP A 103 -9.32 0.68 1.63
CA ASP A 103 -10.49 1.51 1.37
C ASP A 103 -10.39 2.24 0.02
N GLY A 104 -9.19 2.60 -0.42
CA GLY A 104 -8.94 3.14 -1.75
C GLY A 104 -9.23 2.14 -2.85
N MET A 105 -8.80 0.88 -2.68
CA MET A 105 -9.12 -0.21 -3.62
C MET A 105 -10.62 -0.51 -3.66
N GLN A 106 -11.30 -0.40 -2.52
CA GLN A 106 -12.76 -0.48 -2.46
C GLN A 106 -13.43 0.61 -3.31
N MET A 107 -12.94 1.86 -3.24
CA MET A 107 -13.46 2.95 -4.06
C MET A 107 -13.26 2.67 -5.56
N ASP A 108 -12.11 2.10 -5.93
CA ASP A 108 -11.81 1.75 -7.32
C ASP A 108 -12.77 0.67 -7.86
N LEU A 109 -13.08 -0.31 -7.02
CA LEU A 109 -14.04 -1.37 -7.33
C LEU A 109 -15.48 -0.84 -7.51
N GLU A 110 -15.88 0.14 -6.70
CA GLU A 110 -17.26 0.67 -6.68
C GLU A 110 -17.52 1.77 -7.71
N GLN A 111 -16.49 2.49 -8.14
CA GLN A 111 -16.64 3.72 -8.91
C GLN A 111 -15.78 3.73 -10.18
N ALA A 112 -16.41 3.50 -11.32
CA ALA A 112 -15.75 3.66 -12.62
C ALA A 112 -15.37 5.12 -12.94
N ARG A 113 -16.01 6.10 -12.30
CA ARG A 113 -15.76 7.55 -12.44
C ARG A 113 -16.11 8.30 -11.16
N TYR A 114 -15.29 9.31 -10.85
CA TYR A 114 -15.55 10.22 -9.73
C TYR A 114 -16.39 11.41 -10.20
N SER A 115 -17.49 11.69 -9.49
CA SER A 115 -18.46 12.74 -9.84
C SER A 115 -17.92 14.16 -9.63
N ASP A 116 -16.95 14.31 -8.73
CA ASP A 116 -16.36 15.58 -8.34
C ASP A 116 -14.89 15.42 -7.91
N PHE A 117 -14.19 16.55 -7.83
CA PHE A 117 -12.77 16.58 -7.48
C PHE A 117 -12.49 16.15 -6.04
N GLU A 118 -13.41 16.36 -5.10
CA GLU A 118 -13.20 15.99 -3.69
C GLU A 118 -13.20 14.46 -3.52
N ASN A 119 -14.08 13.75 -4.23
CA ASN A 119 -14.09 12.28 -4.24
C ASN A 119 -12.85 11.71 -4.94
N LEU A 120 -12.44 12.29 -6.07
CA LEU A 120 -11.19 11.92 -6.74
C LEU A 120 -9.98 12.17 -5.85
N LYS A 121 -9.94 13.29 -5.14
CA LYS A 121 -8.87 13.61 -4.19
C LYS A 121 -8.81 12.64 -3.02
N LEU A 122 -9.97 12.23 -2.48
CA LEU A 122 -10.04 11.20 -1.44
C LEU A 122 -9.47 9.87 -1.94
N TYR A 123 -9.83 9.44 -3.13
CA TYR A 123 -9.26 8.25 -3.76
C TYR A 123 -7.73 8.36 -3.88
N CYS A 124 -7.23 9.43 -4.48
CA CYS A 124 -5.78 9.65 -4.63
C CYS A 124 -5.05 9.71 -3.28
N HIS A 125 -5.67 10.29 -2.24
CA HIS A 125 -5.13 10.27 -0.88
C HIS A 125 -4.98 8.82 -0.38
N ARG A 126 -6.00 7.99 -0.54
CA ARG A 126 -6.03 6.61 -0.06
C ARG A 126 -5.05 5.68 -0.79
N VAL A 127 -4.93 5.81 -2.10
CA VAL A 127 -4.10 4.89 -2.91
C VAL A 127 -2.67 5.38 -3.14
N ALA A 128 -2.38 6.65 -2.93
CA ALA A 128 -1.06 7.23 -3.19
C ALA A 128 -0.56 8.17 -2.08
N GLY A 129 -1.39 9.08 -1.59
CA GLY A 129 -1.00 10.01 -0.52
C GLY A 129 -0.59 9.26 0.75
N VAL A 130 -1.40 8.32 1.20
CA VAL A 130 -1.13 7.46 2.36
C VAL A 130 0.13 6.61 2.14
N VAL A 131 0.33 6.07 0.94
CA VAL A 131 1.55 5.34 0.58
C VAL A 131 2.78 6.23 0.72
N GLY A 132 2.70 7.47 0.24
CA GLY A 132 3.77 8.47 0.43
C GLY A 132 4.09 8.73 1.90
N ARG A 133 3.07 8.81 2.77
CA ARG A 133 3.24 8.96 4.23
C ARG A 133 3.94 7.75 4.85
N LEU A 134 3.54 6.54 4.47
CA LEU A 134 4.18 5.29 4.93
C LEU A 134 5.65 5.22 4.49
N ILE A 135 5.94 5.59 3.25
CA ILE A 135 7.31 5.71 2.73
C ILE A 135 8.13 6.69 3.57
N ALA A 136 7.58 7.88 3.86
CA ALA A 136 8.25 8.87 4.70
C ALA A 136 8.57 8.33 6.10
N ARG A 137 7.67 7.53 6.70
CA ARG A 137 7.92 6.88 7.99
C ARG A 137 9.06 5.85 7.92
N ILE A 138 9.10 5.07 6.85
CA ILE A 138 10.17 4.07 6.63
C ILE A 138 11.53 4.75 6.41
N LEU A 139 11.57 5.81 5.62
CA LEU A 139 12.81 6.54 5.33
C LEU A 139 13.26 7.41 6.50
N GLY A 140 12.34 7.79 7.37
CA GLY A 140 12.58 8.69 8.50
C GLY A 140 12.48 10.17 8.11
N PHE A 141 12.05 10.99 9.07
CA PHE A 141 11.95 12.44 8.90
C PHE A 141 12.13 13.16 10.23
N SER A 142 12.59 14.39 10.18
CA SER A 142 12.73 15.24 11.38
C SER A 142 11.61 16.26 11.52
N ASN A 143 10.97 16.65 10.41
CA ASN A 143 9.90 17.64 10.40
C ASN A 143 8.55 16.96 10.16
N PRO A 144 7.57 17.07 11.09
CA PRO A 144 6.24 16.49 10.93
C PRO A 144 5.50 16.92 9.66
N LYS A 145 5.80 18.10 9.11
CA LYS A 145 5.24 18.58 7.83
C LYS A 145 5.65 17.71 6.63
N THR A 146 6.66 16.86 6.79
CA THR A 146 7.06 15.90 5.74
C THR A 146 5.94 14.95 5.39
N LEU A 147 5.10 14.56 6.34
CA LEU A 147 3.94 13.69 6.07
C LEU A 147 2.90 14.39 5.19
N ASP A 148 2.64 15.67 5.41
CA ASP A 148 1.72 16.45 4.57
C ASP A 148 2.29 16.67 3.16
N TYR A 149 3.60 16.88 3.08
CA TYR A 149 4.29 16.98 1.80
C TYR A 149 4.24 15.67 1.02
N ALA A 150 4.51 14.55 1.68
CA ALA A 150 4.46 13.21 1.08
C ALA A 150 3.05 12.87 0.56
N ASP A 151 2.01 13.23 1.32
CA ASP A 151 0.62 13.06 0.91
C ASP A 151 0.29 13.87 -0.37
N LYS A 152 0.67 15.14 -0.40
CA LYS A 152 0.46 16.00 -1.57
C LYS A 152 1.26 15.53 -2.79
N MET A 153 2.46 15.02 -2.58
CA MET A 153 3.28 14.44 -3.64
C MET A 153 2.61 13.19 -4.22
N GLY A 154 2.09 12.31 -3.35
CA GLY A 154 1.33 11.12 -3.75
C GLY A 154 0.10 11.51 -4.58
N LEU A 155 -0.67 12.50 -4.12
CA LEU A 155 -1.81 13.04 -4.87
C LEU A 155 -1.40 13.52 -6.27
N ALA A 156 -0.35 14.31 -6.38
CA ALA A 156 0.13 14.84 -7.66
C ALA A 156 0.58 13.73 -8.62
N LEU A 157 1.30 12.74 -8.11
CA LEU A 157 1.74 11.58 -8.90
C LEU A 157 0.56 10.74 -9.38
N GLN A 158 -0.43 10.49 -8.53
CA GLN A 158 -1.62 9.71 -8.89
C GLN A 158 -2.48 10.43 -9.92
N LEU A 159 -2.69 11.73 -9.79
CA LEU A 159 -3.38 12.52 -10.81
C LEU A 159 -2.65 12.48 -12.15
N THR A 160 -1.32 12.50 -12.13
CA THR A 160 -0.49 12.36 -13.34
C THR A 160 -0.68 11.00 -13.99
N ASN A 161 -0.71 9.92 -13.19
CA ASN A 161 -0.96 8.56 -13.67
C ASN A 161 -2.34 8.46 -14.34
N ILE A 162 -3.38 8.97 -13.69
CA ILE A 162 -4.76 8.94 -14.21
C ILE A 162 -4.87 9.69 -15.54
N ILE A 163 -4.15 10.82 -15.70
CA ILE A 163 -4.17 11.60 -16.95
C ILE A 163 -3.39 10.90 -18.06
N ARG A 164 -2.30 10.21 -17.70
CA ARG A 164 -1.45 9.51 -18.66
C ARG A 164 -2.13 8.26 -19.22
N ASP A 165 -2.80 7.49 -18.39
CA ASP A 165 -3.40 6.19 -18.69
C ASP A 165 -4.85 6.33 -19.19
#